data_6785442b4e634f8cc1d7856b131e8ce1
#
_entry.id   6785442b4e634f8cc1d7856b131e8ce1
#
_cell.length_a   1.000
_cell.length_b   1.000
_cell.length_c   1.000
_cell.angle_alpha   90.00
_cell.angle_beta   90.00
_cell.angle_gamma   90.00
#
_symmetry.space_group_name_H-M   'P 1'
#
loop_
_entity.id
_entity.type
_entity.pdbx_description
1 polymer ?
#
loop_
_entity_poly.entity_id
_entity_poly.type
_entity_poly.pdbx_seq_one_letter_code
_entity_poly.pdbx_strand_id
1 'polypeptide(L)'
;ATKMSGNPFAAKWNNDYSAINYVNMFLKDNKGFETRYLLNFEDDKGFRHCLQGSAFGLRAWYYFDLLRAFAGKGTDGKMLGVPLMLDAFEAESRDNSAVYRSTVDECVEQILKDCDSAYHHLPYSNKDYPGEPVSTVTGSARYKTLDQVAIDGLRAMVYLFWASPAFNPQNDLSRYENAAKYAAKVMKHKLEKESTAVFGENGFDPLKKFLWTDANTAEVVWPSNFTKSVSTEKAFYPQGFGGGAQIGPTQELVDAFPM
;
A
#
# COMPACT_ATOMS: atom_id res chain seq x y z
N ALA A 1 1.61 18.47 -31.84
CA ALA A 1 2.03 18.11 -30.47
C ALA A 1 0.93 18.53 -29.51
N THR A 2 0.14 17.58 -29.02
CA THR A 2 -0.86 17.82 -27.98
C THR A 2 -0.13 18.17 -26.71
N LYS A 3 -0.36 19.38 -26.21
CA LYS A 3 0.17 19.86 -24.95
C LYS A 3 -0.41 18.96 -23.85
N MET A 4 0.41 18.08 -23.26
CA MET A 4 -0.02 17.34 -22.08
C MET A 4 -0.41 18.35 -20.99
N SER A 5 -1.68 18.40 -20.66
CA SER A 5 -2.21 19.30 -19.66
C SER A 5 -1.82 18.80 -18.28
N GLY A 6 -0.76 19.36 -17.70
CA GLY A 6 -0.37 19.17 -16.31
C GLY A 6 0.50 17.92 -16.06
N ASN A 7 1.21 17.96 -14.93
CA ASN A 7 1.92 16.80 -14.41
C ASN A 7 0.93 15.85 -13.73
N PRO A 8 0.71 14.61 -14.22
CA PRO A 8 -0.26 13.68 -13.63
C PRO A 8 0.11 13.27 -12.20
N PHE A 9 1.37 13.48 -11.80
CA PHE A 9 1.88 13.14 -10.46
C PHE A 9 1.91 14.32 -9.48
N ALA A 10 1.56 15.55 -9.90
CA ALA A 10 1.63 16.73 -9.02
C ALA A 10 0.72 16.58 -7.79
N ALA A 11 -0.51 16.12 -7.98
CA ALA A 11 -1.44 15.87 -6.88
C ALA A 11 -0.95 14.77 -5.95
N LYS A 12 -0.32 13.72 -6.49
CA LYS A 12 0.24 12.61 -5.74
C LYS A 12 1.31 13.09 -4.75
N TRP A 13 2.26 13.90 -5.19
CA TRP A 13 3.30 14.45 -4.34
C TRP A 13 2.72 15.16 -3.11
N ASN A 14 1.80 16.09 -3.34
CA ASN A 14 1.20 16.88 -2.28
C ASN A 14 0.34 16.02 -1.33
N ASN A 15 -0.44 15.10 -1.88
CA ASN A 15 -1.33 14.24 -1.09
C ASN A 15 -0.53 13.30 -0.18
N ASP A 16 0.50 12.65 -0.73
CA ASP A 16 1.29 11.67 0.01
C ASP A 16 2.12 12.35 1.12
N TYR A 17 2.74 13.51 0.84
CA TYR A 17 3.45 14.25 1.89
C TYR A 17 2.51 14.85 2.94
N SER A 18 1.31 15.26 2.58
CA SER A 18 0.30 15.66 3.55
C SER A 18 -0.11 14.50 4.45
N ALA A 19 -0.31 13.31 3.87
CA ALA A 19 -0.62 12.10 4.63
C ALA A 19 0.54 11.69 5.56
N ILE A 20 1.79 11.73 5.07
CA ILE A 20 2.99 11.50 5.88
C ILE A 20 3.06 12.47 7.06
N ASN A 21 2.77 13.76 6.83
CA ASN A 21 2.76 14.75 7.91
C ASN A 21 1.69 14.44 8.97
N TYR A 22 0.47 14.04 8.59
CA TYR A 22 -0.56 13.61 9.55
C TYR A 22 -0.12 12.38 10.35
N VAL A 23 0.54 11.42 9.70
CA VAL A 23 1.11 10.25 10.40
C VAL A 23 2.19 10.69 11.39
N ASN A 24 3.09 11.59 10.99
CA ASN A 24 4.14 12.10 11.87
C ASN A 24 3.55 12.86 13.06
N MET A 25 2.50 13.67 12.86
CA MET A 25 1.78 14.35 13.95
C MET A 25 1.17 13.35 14.94
N PHE A 26 0.61 12.23 14.44
CA PHE A 26 0.06 11.17 15.29
C PHE A 26 1.16 10.45 16.09
N LEU A 27 2.31 10.21 15.49
CA LEU A 27 3.46 9.53 16.11
C LEU A 27 4.26 10.45 17.04
N LYS A 28 4.13 11.78 16.87
CA LYS A 28 4.90 12.77 17.65
C LYS A 28 4.61 12.62 19.13
N ASP A 29 5.66 12.52 19.92
CA ASP A 29 5.60 12.47 21.38
C ASP A 29 4.71 11.33 21.92
N ASN A 30 4.49 10.28 21.14
CA ASN A 30 3.56 9.18 21.45
C ASN A 30 2.12 9.60 21.78
N LYS A 31 1.70 10.80 21.44
CA LYS A 31 0.37 11.33 21.77
C LYS A 31 -0.77 10.43 21.28
N GLY A 32 -0.67 9.91 20.07
CA GLY A 32 -1.65 8.98 19.54
C GLY A 32 -1.72 7.67 20.32
N PHE A 33 -0.57 7.19 20.80
CA PHE A 33 -0.47 5.95 21.59
C PHE A 33 -0.90 6.14 23.04
N GLU A 34 -0.64 7.29 23.64
CA GLU A 34 -1.01 7.60 25.03
C GLU A 34 -2.47 7.98 25.21
N THR A 35 -3.13 8.43 24.14
CA THR A 35 -4.55 8.80 24.18
C THR A 35 -5.42 7.57 24.40
N ARG A 36 -6.35 7.65 25.37
CA ARG A 36 -7.33 6.60 25.62
C ARG A 36 -8.55 6.78 24.71
N TYR A 37 -8.88 5.73 23.94
CA TYR A 37 -9.98 5.73 22.97
C TYR A 37 -11.18 4.88 23.42
N LEU A 38 -10.93 3.78 24.15
CA LEU A 38 -11.97 2.84 24.56
C LEU A 38 -12.10 2.76 26.09
N LEU A 39 -13.32 2.39 26.55
CA LEU A 39 -13.60 2.28 27.99
C LEU A 39 -12.93 1.05 28.62
N ASN A 40 -12.92 -0.08 27.92
CA ASN A 40 -12.23 -1.28 28.38
C ASN A 40 -10.71 -1.09 28.22
N PHE A 41 -9.94 -1.34 29.27
CA PHE A 41 -8.51 -1.07 29.29
C PHE A 41 -7.72 -1.99 28.35
N GLU A 42 -8.03 -3.29 28.31
CA GLU A 42 -7.34 -4.25 27.47
C GLU A 42 -7.68 -4.04 25.97
N ASP A 43 -8.96 -3.79 25.66
CA ASP A 43 -9.38 -3.44 24.31
C ASP A 43 -8.73 -2.13 23.85
N ASP A 44 -8.66 -1.13 24.73
CA ASP A 44 -8.03 0.15 24.43
C ASP A 44 -6.54 0.00 24.15
N LYS A 45 -5.84 -0.80 24.93
CA LYS A 45 -4.41 -1.11 24.71
C LYS A 45 -4.20 -1.77 23.36
N GLY A 46 -4.97 -2.79 23.03
CA GLY A 46 -4.90 -3.47 21.73
C GLY A 46 -5.23 -2.52 20.58
N PHE A 47 -6.26 -1.68 20.76
CA PHE A 47 -6.65 -0.68 19.76
C PHE A 47 -5.55 0.34 19.49
N ARG A 48 -4.91 0.87 20.53
CA ARG A 48 -3.78 1.81 20.41
C ARG A 48 -2.58 1.18 19.69
N HIS A 49 -2.28 -0.09 19.96
CA HIS A 49 -1.27 -0.83 19.21
C HIS A 49 -1.62 -0.90 17.71
N CYS A 50 -2.86 -1.26 17.38
CA CYS A 50 -3.30 -1.29 15.98
C CYS A 50 -3.22 0.08 15.30
N LEU A 51 -3.54 1.17 16.00
CA LEU A 51 -3.42 2.52 15.46
C LEU A 51 -1.95 2.90 15.20
N GLN A 52 -1.06 2.60 16.14
CA GLN A 52 0.36 2.89 15.99
C GLN A 52 0.99 2.07 14.86
N GLY A 53 0.67 0.78 14.79
CA GLY A 53 1.11 -0.07 13.69
C GLY A 53 0.59 0.39 12.34
N SER A 54 -0.69 0.81 12.29
CA SER A 54 -1.27 1.38 11.07
C SER A 54 -0.59 2.69 10.67
N ALA A 55 -0.23 3.54 11.62
CA ALA A 55 0.49 4.79 11.33
C ALA A 55 1.85 4.53 10.68
N PHE A 56 2.67 3.64 11.25
CA PHE A 56 3.94 3.24 10.65
C PHE A 56 3.74 2.59 9.27
N GLY A 57 2.79 1.66 9.14
CA GLY A 57 2.52 0.98 7.88
C GLY A 57 2.02 1.92 6.78
N LEU A 58 1.20 2.91 7.11
CA LEU A 58 0.76 3.94 6.17
C LEU A 58 1.93 4.85 5.75
N ARG A 59 2.83 5.22 6.66
CA ARG A 59 4.01 6.00 6.31
C ARG A 59 4.92 5.24 5.35
N ALA A 60 5.15 3.95 5.61
CA ALA A 60 5.86 3.07 4.70
C ALA A 60 5.21 3.00 3.31
N TRP A 61 3.88 2.86 3.26
CA TRP A 61 3.12 2.84 2.02
C TRP A 61 3.26 4.14 1.22
N TYR A 62 3.07 5.30 1.85
CA TYR A 62 3.16 6.58 1.16
C TYR A 62 4.57 6.87 0.66
N TYR A 63 5.60 6.53 1.43
CA TYR A 63 6.98 6.63 0.93
C TYR A 63 7.26 5.69 -0.23
N PHE A 64 6.74 4.47 -0.19
CA PHE A 64 6.87 3.56 -1.32
C PHE A 64 6.13 4.07 -2.56
N ASP A 65 4.95 4.65 -2.38
CA ASP A 65 4.16 5.22 -3.47
C ASP A 65 4.84 6.44 -4.11
N LEU A 66 5.43 7.32 -3.30
CA LEU A 66 6.29 8.42 -3.75
C LEU A 66 7.54 7.90 -4.48
N LEU A 67 8.19 6.88 -3.93
CA LEU A 67 9.40 6.32 -4.50
C LEU A 67 9.16 5.75 -5.89
N ARG A 68 8.07 5.00 -6.09
CA ARG A 68 7.68 4.47 -7.40
C ARG A 68 7.42 5.56 -8.45
N ALA A 69 6.90 6.70 -8.03
CA ALA A 69 6.53 7.78 -8.92
C ALA A 69 7.70 8.74 -9.23
N PHE A 70 8.61 8.95 -8.29
CA PHE A 70 9.59 10.03 -8.35
C PHE A 70 11.05 9.59 -8.24
N ALA A 71 11.34 8.32 -7.96
CA ALA A 71 12.72 7.84 -7.93
C ALA A 71 13.34 7.88 -9.33
N GLY A 72 14.64 8.17 -9.40
CA GLY A 72 15.35 8.17 -10.66
C GLY A 72 16.78 8.70 -10.55
N LYS A 73 17.49 8.64 -11.65
CA LYS A 73 18.87 9.06 -11.72
C LYS A 73 18.99 10.58 -11.65
N GLY A 74 19.75 11.07 -10.68
CA GLY A 74 20.10 12.48 -10.56
C GLY A 74 21.12 12.94 -11.59
N THR A 75 21.35 14.24 -11.66
CA THR A 75 22.36 14.84 -12.56
C THR A 75 23.78 14.46 -12.20
N ASP A 76 24.04 14.10 -10.95
CA ASP A 76 25.30 13.58 -10.42
C ASP A 76 25.48 12.07 -10.64
N GLY A 77 24.52 11.43 -11.31
CA GLY A 77 24.54 10.00 -11.60
C GLY A 77 24.05 9.08 -10.48
N LYS A 78 23.75 9.63 -9.29
CA LYS A 78 23.21 8.86 -8.15
C LYS A 78 21.74 8.52 -8.38
N MET A 79 21.32 7.38 -7.85
CA MET A 79 19.90 7.01 -7.81
C MET A 79 19.25 7.70 -6.62
N LEU A 80 18.46 8.73 -6.92
CA LEU A 80 17.77 9.54 -5.94
C LEU A 80 16.33 9.05 -5.74
N GLY A 81 15.96 8.91 -4.48
CA GLY A 81 14.59 8.68 -4.02
C GLY A 81 13.83 9.99 -3.82
N VAL A 82 13.26 10.15 -2.66
CA VAL A 82 12.45 11.32 -2.25
C VAL A 82 12.97 11.87 -0.91
N PRO A 83 12.66 13.10 -0.54
CA PRO A 83 12.97 13.63 0.79
C PRO A 83 12.32 12.80 1.90
N LEU A 84 13.08 12.40 2.91
CA LEU A 84 12.56 11.72 4.10
C LEU A 84 12.18 12.75 5.17
N MET A 85 10.88 12.97 5.32
CA MET A 85 10.28 13.85 6.34
C MET A 85 9.74 12.96 7.47
N LEU A 86 10.52 12.75 8.53
CA LEU A 86 10.18 11.82 9.61
C LEU A 86 9.55 12.51 10.81
N ASP A 87 9.68 13.82 10.90
CA ASP A 87 9.09 14.64 11.95
C ASP A 87 7.85 15.38 11.46
N ALA A 88 6.95 15.70 12.39
CA ALA A 88 5.79 16.52 12.10
C ALA A 88 6.23 17.94 11.69
N PHE A 89 5.75 18.38 10.54
CA PHE A 89 5.98 19.74 10.09
C PHE A 89 5.08 20.70 10.86
N GLU A 90 5.70 21.65 11.57
CA GLU A 90 5.01 22.74 12.25
C GLU A 90 5.05 24.00 11.37
N ALA A 91 3.89 24.57 11.10
CA ALA A 91 3.78 25.75 10.22
C ALA A 91 4.59 26.96 10.70
N GLU A 92 4.91 27.00 12.00
CA GLU A 92 5.70 28.06 12.64
C GLU A 92 7.20 27.86 12.43
N SER A 93 7.64 26.66 12.19
CA SER A 93 9.03 26.30 11.91
C SER A 93 9.32 26.47 10.41
N ARG A 94 9.19 27.67 9.89
CA ARG A 94 9.64 28.02 8.54
C ARG A 94 11.16 28.13 8.47
N ASP A 95 11.85 27.11 8.93
CA ASP A 95 13.23 26.96 8.55
C ASP A 95 13.24 26.50 7.09
N ASN A 96 13.59 27.42 6.18
CA ASN A 96 13.82 27.13 4.78
C ASN A 96 15.11 26.33 4.59
N SER A 97 15.43 25.43 5.52
CA SER A 97 16.53 24.48 5.35
C SER A 97 16.25 23.68 4.08
N ALA A 98 17.23 23.64 3.21
CA ALA A 98 17.10 22.98 1.93
C ALA A 98 16.75 21.51 2.15
N VAL A 99 15.57 21.11 1.72
CA VAL A 99 15.12 19.72 1.76
C VAL A 99 15.74 18.99 0.59
N TYR A 100 16.65 18.05 0.88
CA TYR A 100 17.33 17.28 -0.14
C TYR A 100 16.64 15.93 -0.35
N ARG A 101 16.74 15.43 -1.58
CA ARG A 101 16.30 14.07 -1.88
C ARG A 101 17.29 13.08 -1.27
N SER A 102 16.78 12.11 -0.54
CA SER A 102 17.53 10.94 -0.11
C SER A 102 17.82 10.01 -1.29
N THR A 103 18.78 9.13 -1.14
CA THR A 103 19.00 8.05 -2.11
C THR A 103 17.85 7.04 -2.10
N VAL A 104 17.73 6.23 -3.14
CA VAL A 104 16.76 5.14 -3.18
C VAL A 104 17.00 4.17 -2.04
N ASP A 105 18.25 3.85 -1.75
CA ASP A 105 18.62 2.90 -0.68
C ASP A 105 18.18 3.43 0.69
N GLU A 106 18.46 4.69 1.03
CA GLU A 106 18.01 5.32 2.28
C GLU A 106 16.48 5.33 2.39
N CYS A 107 15.77 5.60 1.29
CA CYS A 107 14.30 5.54 1.28
C CYS A 107 13.78 4.13 1.53
N VAL A 108 14.37 3.12 0.88
CA VAL A 108 13.97 1.72 1.08
C VAL A 108 14.25 1.27 2.51
N GLU A 109 15.42 1.59 3.06
CA GLU A 109 15.76 1.28 4.45
C GLU A 109 14.76 1.89 5.43
N GLN A 110 14.36 3.14 5.22
CA GLN A 110 13.34 3.79 6.06
C GLN A 110 11.96 3.12 5.91
N ILE A 111 11.55 2.78 4.69
CA ILE A 111 10.30 2.05 4.43
C ILE A 111 10.31 0.70 5.17
N LEU A 112 11.40 -0.05 5.08
CA LEU A 112 11.52 -1.35 5.76
C LEU A 112 11.53 -1.20 7.29
N LYS A 113 12.18 -0.17 7.83
CA LYS A 113 12.14 0.15 9.26
C LYS A 113 10.73 0.49 9.74
N ASP A 114 9.97 1.25 8.98
CA ASP A 114 8.56 1.53 9.28
C ASP A 114 7.70 0.25 9.17
N CYS A 115 7.98 -0.62 8.20
CA CYS A 115 7.35 -1.94 8.12
C CYS A 115 7.65 -2.81 9.36
N ASP A 116 8.87 -2.78 9.89
CA ASP A 116 9.23 -3.53 11.10
C ASP A 116 8.48 -2.99 12.32
N SER A 117 8.41 -1.67 12.47
CA SER A 117 7.63 -1.02 13.52
C SER A 117 6.15 -1.35 13.41
N ALA A 118 5.59 -1.28 12.20
CA ALA A 118 4.20 -1.64 11.94
C ALA A 118 3.91 -3.10 12.30
N TYR A 119 4.76 -4.02 11.86
CA TYR A 119 4.61 -5.46 12.10
C TYR A 119 4.61 -5.81 13.60
N HIS A 120 5.42 -5.11 14.40
CA HIS A 120 5.46 -5.31 15.85
C HIS A 120 4.14 -4.94 16.55
N HIS A 121 3.41 -3.97 16.04
CA HIS A 121 2.20 -3.44 16.66
C HIS A 121 0.90 -4.00 16.07
N LEU A 122 0.92 -4.51 14.84
CA LEU A 122 -0.27 -4.98 14.13
C LEU A 122 -0.62 -6.43 14.49
N PRO A 123 -1.93 -6.79 14.46
CA PRO A 123 -2.35 -8.17 14.56
C PRO A 123 -1.90 -8.96 13.32
N TYR A 124 -1.84 -10.28 13.47
CA TYR A 124 -1.45 -11.16 12.37
C TYR A 124 -2.35 -10.99 11.14
N SER A 125 -3.68 -11.00 11.37
CA SER A 125 -4.67 -10.76 10.33
C SER A 125 -5.90 -10.08 10.93
N ASN A 126 -6.56 -9.22 10.15
CA ASN A 126 -7.83 -8.59 10.49
C ASN A 126 -9.04 -9.37 9.99
N LYS A 127 -8.84 -10.55 9.39
CA LYS A 127 -9.96 -11.40 8.97
C LYS A 127 -10.43 -12.27 10.12
N ASP A 128 -11.75 -12.39 10.25
CA ASP A 128 -12.37 -13.40 11.12
C ASP A 128 -12.29 -14.76 10.42
N TYR A 129 -11.73 -15.74 11.10
CA TYR A 129 -11.65 -17.11 10.62
C TYR A 129 -12.61 -18.01 11.41
N PRO A 130 -13.23 -19.01 10.76
CA PRO A 130 -14.09 -19.96 11.45
C PRO A 130 -13.38 -20.62 12.64
N GLY A 131 -13.98 -20.54 13.82
CA GLY A 131 -13.45 -21.13 15.07
C GLY A 131 -12.47 -20.23 15.85
N GLU A 132 -12.16 -19.03 15.38
CA GLU A 132 -11.40 -18.04 16.16
C GLU A 132 -12.35 -17.11 16.95
N PRO A 133 -11.94 -16.63 18.14
CA PRO A 133 -12.73 -15.69 18.91
C PRO A 133 -12.92 -14.37 18.13
N VAL A 134 -14.15 -13.86 18.11
CA VAL A 134 -14.42 -12.52 17.55
C VAL A 134 -13.80 -11.48 18.48
N SER A 135 -12.96 -10.62 17.94
CA SER A 135 -12.34 -9.51 18.68
C SER A 135 -13.00 -8.19 18.33
N THR A 136 -13.23 -7.35 19.34
CA THR A 136 -13.70 -5.96 19.16
C THR A 136 -12.61 -5.04 18.57
N VAL A 137 -11.36 -5.46 18.65
CA VAL A 137 -10.18 -4.69 18.25
C VAL A 137 -9.60 -5.14 16.91
N THR A 138 -9.84 -6.39 16.54
CA THR A 138 -9.39 -7.02 15.28
C THR A 138 -10.61 -7.63 14.55
N GLY A 139 -10.38 -8.40 13.52
CA GLY A 139 -11.44 -9.09 12.79
C GLY A 139 -12.21 -8.18 11.81
N SER A 140 -13.46 -8.56 11.52
CA SER A 140 -14.30 -7.91 10.51
C SER A 140 -14.51 -6.41 10.71
N ALA A 141 -14.51 -5.93 11.95
CA ALA A 141 -14.58 -4.51 12.27
C ALA A 141 -13.37 -3.72 11.77
N ARG A 142 -12.24 -4.40 11.53
CA ARG A 142 -10.96 -3.84 11.09
C ARG A 142 -10.52 -4.35 9.72
N TYR A 143 -11.36 -5.05 9.01
CA TYR A 143 -11.06 -5.70 7.74
C TYR A 143 -10.34 -4.81 6.73
N LYS A 144 -10.60 -3.49 6.73
CA LYS A 144 -9.98 -2.53 5.81
C LYS A 144 -8.74 -1.83 6.39
N THR A 145 -8.28 -2.21 7.57
CA THR A 145 -7.06 -1.67 8.17
C THR A 145 -5.87 -2.59 7.91
N LEU A 146 -4.67 -2.08 8.12
CA LEU A 146 -3.44 -2.85 7.95
C LEU A 146 -3.33 -3.97 8.99
N ASP A 147 -2.73 -5.08 8.58
CA ASP A 147 -2.32 -6.21 9.41
C ASP A 147 -0.93 -6.69 9.00
N GLN A 148 -0.39 -7.69 9.70
CA GLN A 148 0.95 -8.20 9.40
C GLN A 148 1.04 -8.82 8.00
N VAL A 149 -0.03 -9.42 7.50
CA VAL A 149 -0.07 -9.99 6.15
C VAL A 149 0.06 -8.88 5.09
N ALA A 150 -0.64 -7.75 5.30
CA ALA A 150 -0.51 -6.58 4.42
C ALA A 150 0.90 -5.98 4.44
N ILE A 151 1.53 -5.93 5.63
CA ILE A 151 2.91 -5.45 5.76
C ILE A 151 3.91 -6.39 5.06
N ASP A 152 3.75 -7.71 5.18
CA ASP A 152 4.60 -8.66 4.45
C ASP A 152 4.39 -8.52 2.92
N GLY A 153 3.17 -8.24 2.47
CA GLY A 153 2.88 -7.89 1.08
C GLY A 153 3.60 -6.62 0.62
N LEU A 154 3.58 -5.57 1.45
CA LEU A 154 4.31 -4.34 1.17
C LEU A 154 5.82 -4.57 1.08
N ARG A 155 6.40 -5.33 2.04
CA ARG A 155 7.83 -5.70 2.00
C ARG A 155 8.20 -6.43 0.72
N ALA A 156 7.36 -7.39 0.27
CA ALA A 156 7.60 -8.10 -0.98
C ALA A 156 7.66 -7.15 -2.18
N MET A 157 6.74 -6.20 -2.26
CA MET A 157 6.71 -5.19 -3.33
C MET A 157 7.92 -4.25 -3.28
N VAL A 158 8.30 -3.80 -2.07
CA VAL A 158 9.46 -2.91 -1.86
C VAL A 158 10.76 -3.59 -2.28
N TYR A 159 11.00 -4.82 -1.84
CA TYR A 159 12.19 -5.58 -2.22
C TYR A 159 12.23 -5.88 -3.72
N LEU A 160 11.09 -6.21 -4.34
CA LEU A 160 11.03 -6.45 -5.78
C LEU A 160 11.33 -5.18 -6.59
N PHE A 161 10.80 -4.03 -6.15
CA PHE A 161 11.13 -2.74 -6.75
C PHE A 161 12.62 -2.43 -6.64
N TRP A 162 13.19 -2.62 -5.45
CA TRP A 162 14.60 -2.37 -5.18
C TRP A 162 15.54 -3.35 -5.89
N ALA A 163 15.07 -4.57 -6.18
CA ALA A 163 15.80 -5.58 -6.94
C ALA A 163 15.82 -5.31 -8.45
N SER A 164 14.96 -4.41 -8.94
CA SER A 164 14.86 -4.13 -10.38
C SER A 164 16.19 -3.60 -10.93
N PRO A 165 16.54 -3.89 -12.21
CA PRO A 165 17.85 -3.52 -12.80
C PRO A 165 18.17 -2.03 -12.69
N ALA A 166 17.15 -1.15 -12.67
CA ALA A 166 17.36 0.28 -12.54
C ALA A 166 17.95 0.67 -11.18
N PHE A 167 17.64 -0.05 -10.11
CA PHE A 167 18.05 0.24 -8.74
C PHE A 167 19.05 -0.78 -8.17
N ASN A 168 19.37 -1.82 -8.94
CA ASN A 168 20.23 -2.93 -8.54
C ASN A 168 21.32 -3.21 -9.61
N PRO A 169 22.19 -2.23 -9.91
CA PRO A 169 23.21 -2.38 -10.97
C PRO A 169 24.26 -3.46 -10.66
N GLN A 170 24.46 -3.81 -9.38
CA GLN A 170 25.37 -4.87 -8.96
C GLN A 170 24.71 -6.25 -8.98
N ASN A 171 23.42 -6.35 -9.33
CA ASN A 171 22.64 -7.58 -9.35
C ASN A 171 22.70 -8.33 -8.00
N ASP A 172 22.47 -7.61 -6.90
CA ASP A 172 22.37 -8.20 -5.57
C ASP A 172 21.14 -9.13 -5.51
N LEU A 173 21.40 -10.43 -5.53
CA LEU A 173 20.36 -11.46 -5.53
C LEU A 173 19.57 -11.52 -4.21
N SER A 174 20.15 -11.05 -3.11
CA SER A 174 19.49 -11.05 -1.80
C SER A 174 18.19 -10.23 -1.79
N ARG A 175 18.11 -9.20 -2.64
CA ARG A 175 16.90 -8.38 -2.82
C ARG A 175 15.75 -9.19 -3.44
N TYR A 176 16.03 -10.04 -4.44
CA TYR A 176 15.04 -10.95 -5.02
C TYR A 176 14.63 -12.05 -4.04
N GLU A 177 15.60 -12.61 -3.31
CA GLU A 177 15.35 -13.63 -2.29
C GLU A 177 14.42 -13.10 -1.19
N ASN A 178 14.66 -11.87 -0.71
CA ASN A 178 13.79 -11.24 0.27
C ASN A 178 12.39 -10.96 -0.32
N ALA A 179 12.28 -10.50 -1.55
CA ALA A 179 10.98 -10.32 -2.22
C ALA A 179 10.21 -11.64 -2.25
N ALA A 180 10.85 -12.72 -2.69
CA ALA A 180 10.25 -14.06 -2.74
C ALA A 180 9.87 -14.58 -1.35
N LYS A 181 10.73 -14.39 -0.34
CA LYS A 181 10.48 -14.79 1.05
C LYS A 181 9.21 -14.15 1.62
N TYR A 182 9.04 -12.84 1.44
CA TYR A 182 7.86 -12.13 1.96
C TYR A 182 6.60 -12.45 1.14
N ALA A 183 6.70 -12.59 -0.18
CA ALA A 183 5.60 -13.06 -1.01
C ALA A 183 5.14 -14.47 -0.60
N ALA A 184 6.07 -15.38 -0.33
CA ALA A 184 5.76 -16.74 0.14
C ALA A 184 5.03 -16.75 1.48
N LYS A 185 5.34 -15.83 2.40
CA LYS A 185 4.60 -15.69 3.67
C LYS A 185 3.13 -15.34 3.43
N VAL A 186 2.85 -14.37 2.55
CA VAL A 186 1.48 -13.97 2.20
C VAL A 186 0.74 -15.13 1.54
N MET A 187 1.38 -15.84 0.62
CA MET A 187 0.79 -17.02 -0.02
C MET A 187 0.49 -18.14 0.98
N LYS A 188 1.44 -18.42 1.89
CA LYS A 188 1.26 -19.43 2.92
C LYS A 188 0.08 -19.12 3.83
N HIS A 189 -0.04 -17.89 4.29
CA HIS A 189 -1.18 -17.44 5.08
C HIS A 189 -2.51 -17.72 4.38
N LYS A 190 -2.61 -17.38 3.11
CA LYS A 190 -3.83 -17.63 2.32
C LYS A 190 -4.13 -19.12 2.14
N LEU A 191 -3.13 -19.92 1.82
CA LEU A 191 -3.28 -21.37 1.64
C LEU A 191 -3.67 -22.09 2.94
N GLU A 192 -3.17 -21.63 4.08
CA GLU A 192 -3.49 -22.24 5.38
C GLU A 192 -4.89 -21.89 5.88
N LYS A 193 -5.35 -20.68 5.63
CA LYS A 193 -6.61 -20.16 6.18
C LYS A 193 -7.81 -20.30 5.24
N GLU A 194 -7.58 -20.41 3.96
CA GLU A 194 -8.62 -20.53 2.96
C GLU A 194 -8.32 -21.74 2.08
N SER A 195 -8.93 -22.86 2.41
CA SER A 195 -8.73 -24.16 1.73
C SER A 195 -9.23 -24.22 0.30
N THR A 196 -9.88 -23.19 -0.17
CA THR A 196 -10.28 -23.07 -1.58
C THR A 196 -9.15 -22.46 -2.38
N ALA A 197 -8.70 -23.21 -3.37
CA ALA A 197 -7.68 -22.78 -4.32
C ALA A 197 -7.90 -21.32 -4.74
N VAL A 198 -6.84 -20.52 -4.65
CA VAL A 198 -6.77 -19.15 -5.12
C VAL A 198 -7.24 -19.03 -6.58
N PHE A 199 -7.07 -20.10 -7.33
CA PHE A 199 -7.63 -20.33 -8.66
C PHE A 199 -8.52 -21.57 -8.56
N GLY A 200 -9.83 -21.42 -8.35
CA GLY A 200 -10.76 -22.55 -8.33
C GLY A 200 -10.55 -23.51 -9.52
N GLU A 201 -11.18 -24.67 -9.49
CA GLU A 201 -10.99 -25.72 -10.51
C GLU A 201 -11.05 -25.22 -11.97
N ASN A 202 -11.67 -24.06 -12.21
CA ASN A 202 -11.78 -23.43 -13.53
C ASN A 202 -10.99 -22.12 -13.69
N GLY A 203 -10.10 -21.75 -12.77
CA GLY A 203 -9.20 -20.58 -12.86
C GLY A 203 -9.86 -19.19 -13.03
N PHE A 204 -11.12 -19.17 -13.44
CA PHE A 204 -11.86 -17.96 -13.82
C PHE A 204 -12.90 -17.53 -12.77
N ASP A 205 -13.40 -18.44 -11.96
CA ASP A 205 -14.49 -18.18 -11.04
C ASP A 205 -14.12 -17.26 -9.87
N PRO A 206 -12.91 -17.34 -9.26
CA PRO A 206 -12.50 -16.41 -8.23
C PRO A 206 -12.35 -14.99 -8.74
N LEU A 207 -11.81 -14.80 -9.95
CA LEU A 207 -11.66 -13.47 -10.56
C LEU A 207 -13.03 -12.87 -10.89
N LYS A 208 -13.95 -13.67 -11.41
CA LYS A 208 -15.33 -13.26 -11.66
C LYS A 208 -16.05 -12.88 -10.38
N LYS A 209 -15.91 -13.68 -9.33
CA LYS A 209 -16.47 -13.41 -8.02
C LYS A 209 -15.86 -12.14 -7.42
N PHE A 210 -14.56 -11.96 -7.49
CA PHE A 210 -13.84 -10.78 -7.05
C PHE A 210 -14.30 -9.50 -7.77
N LEU A 211 -14.37 -9.55 -9.10
CA LEU A 211 -14.71 -8.37 -9.90
C LEU A 211 -16.19 -7.98 -9.81
N TRP A 212 -17.10 -8.95 -9.61
CA TRP A 212 -18.53 -8.71 -9.82
C TRP A 212 -19.41 -8.92 -8.59
N THR A 213 -19.03 -9.74 -7.64
CA THR A 213 -19.93 -10.12 -6.55
C THR A 213 -19.39 -9.91 -5.14
N ASP A 214 -18.08 -10.06 -4.91
CA ASP A 214 -17.53 -10.04 -3.56
C ASP A 214 -16.10 -9.48 -3.54
N ALA A 215 -15.94 -8.28 -3.00
CA ALA A 215 -14.64 -7.66 -2.79
C ALA A 215 -13.84 -8.29 -1.62
N ASN A 216 -14.41 -9.28 -0.92
CA ASN A 216 -13.83 -9.91 0.27
C ASN A 216 -13.27 -11.31 -0.04
N THR A 217 -12.78 -11.52 -1.25
CA THR A 217 -12.13 -12.81 -1.58
C THR A 217 -10.81 -12.97 -0.82
N ALA A 218 -10.35 -14.21 -0.71
CA ALA A 218 -9.06 -14.61 -0.15
C ALA A 218 -7.88 -13.84 -0.71
N GLU A 219 -7.96 -13.42 -1.96
CA GLU A 219 -6.88 -12.75 -2.67
C GLU A 219 -6.71 -11.28 -2.27
N VAL A 220 -7.74 -10.68 -1.65
CA VAL A 220 -7.65 -9.31 -1.17
C VAL A 220 -6.91 -9.28 0.16
N VAL A 221 -5.70 -8.76 0.15
CA VAL A 221 -4.87 -8.60 1.35
C VAL A 221 -5.26 -7.34 2.13
N TRP A 222 -5.35 -6.22 1.42
CA TRP A 222 -5.71 -4.92 2.01
C TRP A 222 -6.56 -4.14 1.02
N PRO A 223 -7.90 -4.16 1.20
CA PRO A 223 -8.81 -3.47 0.30
C PRO A 223 -8.79 -1.96 0.51
N SER A 224 -8.87 -1.20 -0.56
CA SER A 224 -9.09 0.24 -0.47
C SER A 224 -10.53 0.53 0.01
N ASN A 225 -10.72 1.69 0.65
CA ASN A 225 -12.04 2.21 1.01
C ASN A 225 -12.79 2.73 -0.22
N PHE A 226 -12.98 1.88 -1.22
CA PHE A 226 -13.66 2.29 -2.44
C PHE A 226 -15.16 2.41 -2.18
N THR A 227 -15.71 3.59 -2.41
CA THR A 227 -17.15 3.79 -2.53
C THR A 227 -17.57 3.47 -3.95
N LYS A 228 -18.56 2.61 -4.13
CA LYS A 228 -19.14 2.36 -5.47
C LYS A 228 -19.55 3.70 -6.08
N SER A 229 -18.96 4.04 -7.22
CA SER A 229 -19.24 5.29 -7.92
C SER A 229 -19.69 5.01 -9.35
N VAL A 230 -20.94 5.30 -9.62
CA VAL A 230 -21.52 5.21 -10.96
C VAL A 230 -20.80 6.15 -11.94
N SER A 231 -20.25 7.27 -11.46
CA SER A 231 -19.52 8.21 -12.31
C SER A 231 -18.19 7.64 -12.82
N THR A 232 -17.49 6.85 -12.01
CA THR A 232 -16.24 6.18 -12.41
C THR A 232 -16.53 5.10 -13.45
N GLU A 233 -17.58 4.29 -13.24
CA GLU A 233 -17.97 3.27 -14.21
C GLU A 233 -18.40 3.89 -15.55
N LYS A 234 -19.23 4.95 -15.52
CA LYS A 234 -19.66 5.67 -16.71
C LYS A 234 -18.52 6.27 -17.52
N ALA A 235 -17.42 6.66 -16.88
CA ALA A 235 -16.26 7.20 -17.59
C ALA A 235 -15.64 6.17 -18.56
N PHE A 236 -15.72 4.89 -18.22
CA PHE A 236 -15.12 3.78 -18.98
C PHE A 236 -16.09 3.09 -19.94
N TYR A 237 -17.39 3.28 -19.79
CA TYR A 237 -18.36 2.67 -20.70
C TYR A 237 -18.29 3.26 -22.11
N PRO A 238 -18.52 2.45 -23.15
CA PRO A 238 -18.68 2.93 -24.50
C PRO A 238 -19.80 3.98 -24.60
N GLN A 239 -19.66 4.94 -25.49
CA GLN A 239 -20.67 6.00 -25.68
C GLN A 239 -22.06 5.46 -26.01
N GLY A 240 -22.16 4.35 -26.76
CA GLY A 240 -23.41 3.68 -27.06
C GLY A 240 -24.18 3.17 -25.84
N PHE A 241 -23.52 3.02 -24.70
CA PHE A 241 -24.11 2.66 -23.41
C PHE A 241 -24.19 3.84 -22.42
N GLY A 242 -24.11 5.06 -22.93
CA GLY A 242 -24.16 6.28 -22.11
C GLY A 242 -22.89 6.57 -21.31
N GLY A 243 -21.76 6.02 -21.73
CA GLY A 243 -20.46 6.20 -21.12
C GLY A 243 -19.62 7.30 -21.77
N GLY A 244 -18.49 7.64 -21.12
CA GLY A 244 -17.54 8.66 -21.57
C GLY A 244 -16.50 8.16 -22.56
N ALA A 245 -16.36 6.84 -22.74
CA ALA A 245 -15.36 6.17 -23.60
C ALA A 245 -13.93 6.74 -23.43
N GLN A 246 -13.52 7.01 -22.17
CA GLN A 246 -12.21 7.61 -21.88
C GLN A 246 -11.04 6.65 -22.12
N ILE A 247 -11.31 5.35 -22.14
CA ILE A 247 -10.34 4.31 -22.46
C ILE A 247 -10.97 3.38 -23.47
N GLY A 248 -10.28 3.18 -24.59
CA GLY A 248 -10.60 2.17 -25.59
C GLY A 248 -9.39 1.26 -25.82
N PRO A 249 -9.58 -0.02 -26.14
CA PRO A 249 -8.49 -0.89 -26.54
C PRO A 249 -7.90 -0.40 -27.85
N THR A 250 -6.58 -0.54 -28.01
CA THR A 250 -5.96 -0.35 -29.32
C THR A 250 -6.35 -1.50 -30.24
N GLN A 251 -6.26 -1.28 -31.56
CA GLN A 251 -6.58 -2.34 -32.53
C GLN A 251 -5.69 -3.57 -32.33
N GLU A 252 -4.41 -3.36 -32.03
CA GLU A 252 -3.47 -4.47 -31.75
C GLU A 252 -3.90 -5.30 -30.53
N LEU A 253 -4.44 -4.65 -29.50
CA LEU A 253 -4.96 -5.38 -28.33
C LEU A 253 -6.21 -6.18 -28.70
N VAL A 254 -7.11 -5.60 -29.51
CA VAL A 254 -8.32 -6.32 -29.99
C VAL A 254 -7.92 -7.53 -30.83
N ASP A 255 -6.96 -7.38 -31.73
CA ASP A 255 -6.48 -8.43 -32.63
C ASP A 255 -5.71 -9.54 -31.87
N ALA A 256 -5.20 -9.25 -30.68
CA ALA A 256 -4.52 -10.23 -29.83
C ALA A 256 -5.50 -11.20 -29.11
N PHE A 257 -6.79 -10.90 -29.04
CA PHE A 257 -7.79 -11.79 -28.48
C PHE A 257 -8.27 -12.79 -29.53
N PRO A 258 -8.21 -14.11 -29.26
CA PRO A 258 -8.77 -15.10 -30.17
C PRO A 258 -10.29 -14.91 -30.26
N MET A 259 -10.78 -14.86 -31.50
CA MET A 259 -12.22 -14.86 -31.78
C MET A 259 -12.81 -16.26 -31.69
#